data_63e0344dfec899660ae32f2a33d42957
#
_entry.id   63e0344dfec899660ae32f2a33d42957
#
_cell.length_a   1.000
_cell.length_b   1.000
_cell.length_c   1.000
_cell.angle_alpha   90.00
_cell.angle_beta   90.00
_cell.angle_gamma   90.00
#
_symmetry.space_group_name_H-M   'P 1'
#
loop_
_entity.id
_entity.type
_entity.pdbx_description
1 polymer ?
#
loop_
_entity_poly.entity_id
_entity_poly.type
_entity_poly.pdbx_seq_one_letter_code
_entity_poly.pdbx_strand_id
1 'polypeptide(L)'
;FEQGFDAAVELTALGIRPSLLDLTEDEDGIRLHLLFEGYREGVAADVQRVKQICVQTGGQDIGPGPTMEYWRDRRQSAVRYKAEALGRPRKVRWSRWGGRNFDYLHMALPVSKVLDYRKRCDLIMAGTGVKVAEYSLWSRPELFSMMLRPDTGDGVRFRANLAEVVEQVLTLAQDMGGIMEYCHGVGVKLNHLLARELGVSHDVIRDLKQTLDPVNIMNPGKLGL
;
A
#
# COMPACT_ATOMS: atom_id res chain seq x y z
N PHE A 1 -5.66 5.34 13.95
CA PHE A 1 -4.61 4.61 13.23
C PHE A 1 -3.45 4.22 14.15
N GLU A 2 -2.90 5.16 14.95
CA GLU A 2 -1.74 4.93 15.81
C GLU A 2 -1.95 3.76 16.79
N GLN A 3 -3.10 3.68 17.44
CA GLN A 3 -3.45 2.56 18.35
C GLN A 3 -3.48 1.19 17.64
N GLY A 4 -4.05 1.14 16.44
CA GLY A 4 -4.07 -0.08 15.64
C GLY A 4 -2.67 -0.46 15.13
N PHE A 5 -1.85 0.54 14.81
CA PHE A 5 -0.44 0.35 14.46
C PHE A 5 0.35 -0.25 15.63
N ASP A 6 0.20 0.30 16.84
CA ASP A 6 0.87 -0.19 18.04
C ASP A 6 0.47 -1.64 18.35
N ALA A 7 -0.82 -1.97 18.19
CA ALA A 7 -1.28 -3.36 18.31
C ALA A 7 -0.60 -4.28 17.28
N ALA A 8 -0.53 -3.86 16.02
CA ALA A 8 0.11 -4.64 14.95
C ALA A 8 1.61 -4.84 15.20
N VAL A 9 2.30 -3.83 15.73
CA VAL A 9 3.72 -3.91 16.12
C VAL A 9 3.90 -4.92 17.25
N GLU A 10 3.09 -4.86 18.31
CA GLU A 10 3.20 -5.79 19.44
C GLU A 10 2.89 -7.23 19.04
N LEU A 11 1.85 -7.45 18.22
CA LEU A 11 1.53 -8.77 17.66
C LEU A 11 2.74 -9.36 16.93
N THR A 12 3.36 -8.55 16.08
CA THR A 12 4.53 -8.96 15.29
C THR A 12 5.72 -9.27 16.19
N ALA A 13 5.98 -8.45 17.20
CA ALA A 13 7.08 -8.64 18.16
C ALA A 13 6.94 -9.92 18.99
N LEU A 14 5.71 -10.31 19.31
CA LEU A 14 5.38 -11.55 20.02
C LEU A 14 5.38 -12.78 19.09
N GLY A 15 5.60 -12.63 17.79
CA GLY A 15 5.57 -13.72 16.83
C GLY A 15 4.16 -14.24 16.52
N ILE A 16 3.10 -13.53 16.92
CA ILE A 16 1.73 -13.87 16.59
C ILE A 16 1.49 -13.53 15.11
N ARG A 17 1.07 -14.53 14.34
CA ARG A 17 0.92 -14.40 12.88
C ARG A 17 -0.52 -14.68 12.46
N PRO A 18 -1.37 -13.66 12.37
CA PRO A 18 -2.69 -13.82 11.81
C PRO A 18 -2.64 -14.17 10.31
N SER A 19 -3.60 -14.93 9.81
CA SER A 19 -3.79 -15.18 8.38
C SER A 19 -4.30 -13.94 7.62
N LEU A 20 -4.91 -13.01 8.34
CA LEU A 20 -5.22 -11.66 7.90
C LEU A 20 -4.82 -10.67 9.00
N LEU A 21 -4.03 -9.68 8.65
CA LEU A 21 -3.87 -8.43 9.37
C LEU A 21 -4.08 -7.31 8.37
N ASP A 22 -5.11 -6.50 8.60
CA ASP A 22 -5.42 -5.34 7.79
C ASP A 22 -5.90 -4.21 8.70
N LEU A 23 -5.08 -3.18 8.83
CA LEU A 23 -5.44 -1.96 9.52
C LEU A 23 -5.81 -0.93 8.46
N THR A 24 -7.05 -0.49 8.47
CA THR A 24 -7.57 0.49 7.53
C THR A 24 -8.12 1.70 8.28
N GLU A 25 -7.79 2.89 7.78
CA GLU A 25 -8.43 4.16 8.15
C GLU A 25 -8.99 4.82 6.89
N ASP A 26 -10.28 4.98 6.84
CA ASP A 26 -11.03 5.58 5.75
C ASP A 26 -12.18 6.46 6.28
N GLU A 27 -13.13 6.84 5.41
CA GLU A 27 -14.30 7.65 5.78
C GLU A 27 -15.25 6.96 6.78
N ASP A 28 -15.22 5.62 6.85
CA ASP A 28 -16.04 4.83 7.79
C ASP A 28 -15.36 4.65 9.16
N GLY A 29 -14.12 5.10 9.31
CA GLY A 29 -13.36 5.07 10.54
C GLY A 29 -12.13 4.18 10.50
N ILE A 30 -11.65 3.77 11.69
CA ILE A 30 -10.41 3.00 11.83
C ILE A 30 -10.77 1.58 12.28
N ARG A 31 -10.31 0.58 11.53
CA ARG A 31 -10.57 -0.84 11.79
C ARG A 31 -9.29 -1.65 11.66
N LEU A 32 -9.06 -2.54 12.62
CA LEU A 32 -8.03 -3.57 12.54
C LEU A 32 -8.71 -4.93 12.35
N HIS A 33 -8.63 -5.47 11.15
CA HIS A 33 -9.13 -6.79 10.82
C HIS A 33 -8.07 -7.85 11.08
N LEU A 34 -8.41 -8.82 11.92
CA LEU A 34 -7.54 -9.95 12.26
C LEU A 34 -8.29 -11.26 12.06
N LEU A 35 -7.64 -12.22 11.38
CA LEU A 35 -8.19 -13.56 11.19
C LEU A 35 -7.10 -14.58 11.48
N PHE A 36 -7.47 -15.65 12.17
CA PHE A 36 -6.57 -16.73 12.56
C PHE A 36 -7.07 -18.07 12.01
N GLU A 37 -6.15 -18.88 11.53
CA GLU A 37 -6.40 -20.23 11.02
C GLU A 37 -5.41 -21.19 11.68
N GLY A 38 -5.85 -22.42 11.97
CA GLY A 38 -5.01 -23.44 12.59
C GLY A 38 -5.78 -24.38 13.47
N TYR A 39 -5.07 -25.04 14.40
CA TYR A 39 -5.69 -25.90 15.40
C TYR A 39 -6.48 -25.06 16.39
N ARG A 40 -7.64 -25.60 16.79
CA ARG A 40 -8.62 -24.91 17.64
C ARG A 40 -8.01 -24.29 18.90
N GLU A 41 -7.14 -25.03 19.56
CA GLU A 41 -6.50 -24.61 20.82
C GLU A 41 -5.52 -23.45 20.59
N GLY A 42 -4.72 -23.52 19.51
CA GLY A 42 -3.80 -22.47 19.12
C GLY A 42 -4.55 -21.19 18.74
N VAL A 43 -5.55 -21.30 17.86
CA VAL A 43 -6.38 -20.15 17.47
C VAL A 43 -7.07 -19.50 18.68
N ALA A 44 -7.58 -20.31 19.63
CA ALA A 44 -8.23 -19.77 20.82
C ALA A 44 -7.23 -18.98 21.71
N ALA A 45 -6.01 -19.47 21.85
CA ALA A 45 -4.94 -18.81 22.61
C ALA A 45 -4.51 -17.50 21.93
N ASP A 46 -4.27 -17.52 20.61
CA ASP A 46 -3.89 -16.34 19.82
C ASP A 46 -4.97 -15.26 19.88
N VAL A 47 -6.24 -15.63 19.64
CA VAL A 47 -7.39 -14.70 19.70
C VAL A 47 -7.51 -14.07 21.09
N GLN A 48 -7.36 -14.86 22.15
CA GLN A 48 -7.42 -14.33 23.53
C GLN A 48 -6.30 -13.33 23.77
N ARG A 49 -5.06 -13.65 23.38
CA ARG A 49 -3.90 -12.76 23.55
C ARG A 49 -4.07 -11.47 22.76
N VAL A 50 -4.50 -11.58 21.49
CA VAL A 50 -4.71 -10.45 20.60
C VAL A 50 -5.78 -9.48 21.13
N LYS A 51 -6.88 -10.01 21.66
CA LYS A 51 -7.92 -9.17 22.28
C LYS A 51 -7.36 -8.37 23.47
N GLN A 52 -6.49 -8.98 24.28
CA GLN A 52 -5.83 -8.27 25.39
C GLN A 52 -4.95 -7.13 24.86
N ILE A 53 -4.14 -7.37 23.84
CA ILE A 53 -3.27 -6.37 23.21
C ILE A 53 -4.11 -5.21 22.66
N CYS A 54 -5.14 -5.51 21.86
CA CYS A 54 -6.00 -4.49 21.27
C CYS A 54 -6.70 -3.62 22.33
N VAL A 55 -7.14 -4.20 23.46
CA VAL A 55 -7.71 -3.44 24.57
C VAL A 55 -6.65 -2.57 25.24
N GLN A 56 -5.44 -3.08 25.46
CA GLN A 56 -4.33 -2.33 26.06
C GLN A 56 -3.89 -1.14 25.21
N THR A 57 -3.97 -1.25 23.88
CA THR A 57 -3.69 -0.15 22.94
C THR A 57 -4.89 0.77 22.70
N GLY A 58 -6.02 0.56 23.40
CA GLY A 58 -7.21 1.41 23.34
C GLY A 58 -8.22 1.02 22.25
N GLY A 59 -8.08 -0.18 21.67
CA GLY A 59 -9.04 -0.74 20.72
C GLY A 59 -10.27 -1.31 21.40
N GLN A 60 -11.37 -1.40 20.66
CA GLN A 60 -12.62 -2.02 21.07
C GLN A 60 -12.93 -3.22 20.16
N ASP A 61 -13.22 -4.39 20.77
CA ASP A 61 -13.70 -5.55 20.02
C ASP A 61 -15.16 -5.34 19.59
N ILE A 62 -15.37 -5.27 18.28
CA ILE A 62 -16.70 -5.12 17.64
C ILE A 62 -17.28 -6.46 17.14
N GLY A 63 -16.65 -7.56 17.52
CA GLY A 63 -17.05 -8.90 17.12
C GLY A 63 -16.54 -9.34 15.75
N PRO A 64 -16.80 -10.61 15.36
CA PRO A 64 -16.24 -11.19 14.14
C PRO A 64 -16.95 -10.76 12.84
N GLY A 65 -18.17 -10.22 12.93
CA GLY A 65 -19.02 -9.91 11.77
C GLY A 65 -18.31 -9.06 10.71
N PRO A 66 -17.79 -7.86 11.07
CA PRO A 66 -17.12 -6.98 10.11
C PRO A 66 -15.90 -7.61 9.44
N THR A 67 -15.08 -8.37 10.18
CA THR A 67 -13.92 -9.05 9.60
C THR A 67 -14.32 -10.17 8.64
N MET A 68 -15.37 -10.93 8.96
CA MET A 68 -15.88 -11.99 8.08
C MET A 68 -16.50 -11.43 6.80
N GLU A 69 -17.21 -10.32 6.88
CA GLU A 69 -17.73 -9.60 5.73
C GLU A 69 -16.60 -9.07 4.85
N TYR A 70 -15.65 -8.36 5.43
CA TYR A 70 -14.44 -7.90 4.74
C TYR A 70 -13.71 -9.06 4.04
N TRP A 71 -13.48 -10.17 4.73
CA TRP A 71 -12.83 -11.36 4.16
C TRP A 71 -13.58 -11.94 2.97
N ARG A 72 -14.90 -12.05 3.05
CA ARG A 72 -15.76 -12.55 1.97
C ARG A 72 -15.71 -11.63 0.74
N ASP A 73 -15.79 -10.33 0.97
CA ASP A 73 -16.06 -9.35 -0.09
C ASP A 73 -14.81 -8.64 -0.64
N ARG A 74 -13.65 -8.79 0.00
CA ARG A 74 -12.40 -8.09 -0.34
C ARG A 74 -11.95 -8.23 -1.80
N ARG A 75 -12.37 -9.27 -2.50
CA ARG A 75 -12.02 -9.51 -3.91
C ARG A 75 -13.05 -8.95 -4.91
N GLN A 76 -14.20 -8.53 -4.45
CA GLN A 76 -15.30 -8.08 -5.33
C GLN A 76 -14.94 -6.80 -6.10
N SER A 77 -14.20 -5.89 -5.49
CA SER A 77 -13.70 -4.69 -6.16
C SER A 77 -12.75 -5.03 -7.30
N ALA A 78 -11.85 -6.00 -7.12
CA ALA A 78 -10.93 -6.46 -8.15
C ALA A 78 -11.67 -7.16 -9.31
N VAL A 79 -12.71 -7.95 -9.02
CA VAL A 79 -13.54 -8.60 -10.05
C VAL A 79 -14.26 -7.54 -10.91
N ARG A 80 -14.91 -6.56 -10.27
CA ARG A 80 -15.56 -5.44 -10.97
C ARG A 80 -14.56 -4.65 -11.82
N TYR A 81 -13.44 -4.29 -11.21
CA TYR A 81 -12.36 -3.58 -11.90
C TYR A 81 -11.85 -4.33 -13.14
N LYS A 82 -11.62 -5.65 -13.02
CA LYS A 82 -11.20 -6.48 -14.15
C LYS A 82 -12.21 -6.44 -15.30
N ALA A 83 -13.49 -6.60 -15.00
CA ALA A 83 -14.56 -6.55 -16.00
C ALA A 83 -14.60 -5.19 -16.72
N GLU A 84 -14.55 -4.09 -15.98
CA GLU A 84 -14.52 -2.74 -16.52
C GLU A 84 -13.25 -2.47 -17.35
N ALA A 85 -12.08 -2.86 -16.83
CA ALA A 85 -10.80 -2.64 -17.51
C ALA A 85 -10.71 -3.42 -18.83
N LEU A 86 -11.23 -4.64 -18.90
CA LEU A 86 -11.27 -5.43 -20.12
C LEU A 86 -12.24 -4.85 -21.16
N GLY A 87 -13.31 -4.19 -20.73
CA GLY A 87 -14.26 -3.48 -21.58
C GLY A 87 -13.70 -2.19 -22.22
N ARG A 88 -12.59 -1.63 -21.69
CA ARG A 88 -12.00 -0.39 -22.21
C ARG A 88 -11.15 -0.64 -23.44
N PRO A 89 -11.08 0.34 -24.38
CA PRO A 89 -10.15 0.26 -25.51
C PRO A 89 -8.71 0.04 -25.04
N ARG A 90 -7.96 -0.78 -25.78
CA ARG A 90 -6.57 -1.13 -25.41
C ARG A 90 -5.69 0.10 -25.16
N LYS A 91 -5.84 1.16 -25.97
CA LYS A 91 -5.10 2.42 -25.83
C LYS A 91 -5.31 3.07 -24.46
N VAL A 92 -6.53 3.05 -23.94
CA VAL A 92 -6.87 3.64 -22.63
C VAL A 92 -6.34 2.78 -21.48
N ARG A 93 -6.38 1.45 -21.66
CA ARG A 93 -5.84 0.52 -20.64
C ARG A 93 -4.34 0.69 -20.37
N TRP A 94 -3.60 1.14 -21.36
CA TRP A 94 -2.14 1.30 -21.31
C TRP A 94 -1.70 2.74 -20.99
N SER A 95 -2.61 3.67 -20.79
CA SER A 95 -2.24 5.02 -20.37
C SER A 95 -1.65 4.97 -18.95
N ARG A 96 -0.58 5.75 -18.72
CA ARG A 96 0.17 5.79 -17.44
C ARG A 96 -0.76 5.99 -16.22
N TRP A 97 -1.77 6.82 -16.35
CA TRP A 97 -2.69 7.19 -15.26
C TRP A 97 -4.11 6.63 -15.46
N GLY A 98 -4.37 5.91 -16.53
CA GLY A 98 -5.63 5.22 -16.79
C GLY A 98 -6.90 6.10 -16.84
N GLY A 99 -6.76 7.42 -16.76
CA GLY A 99 -7.87 8.37 -16.67
C GLY A 99 -8.65 8.29 -15.35
N ARG A 100 -8.07 7.69 -14.31
CA ARG A 100 -8.71 7.52 -13.00
C ARG A 100 -8.50 8.74 -12.12
N ASN A 101 -9.47 8.98 -11.25
CA ASN A 101 -9.38 9.99 -10.19
C ASN A 101 -8.92 9.33 -8.86
N PHE A 102 -8.00 8.39 -8.93
CA PHE A 102 -7.33 7.82 -7.76
C PHE A 102 -5.99 7.20 -8.13
N ASP A 103 -5.13 7.05 -7.15
CA ASP A 103 -3.91 6.25 -7.22
C ASP A 103 -3.73 5.47 -5.93
N TYR A 104 -3.05 4.33 -5.99
CA TYR A 104 -2.73 3.51 -4.83
C TYR A 104 -1.21 3.35 -4.74
N LEU A 105 -0.66 3.65 -3.59
CA LEU A 105 0.77 3.57 -3.30
C LEU A 105 1.03 2.58 -2.18
N HIS A 106 2.05 1.75 -2.34
CA HIS A 106 2.38 0.66 -1.43
C HIS A 106 3.87 0.69 -1.08
N MET A 107 4.21 1.34 0.01
CA MET A 107 5.59 1.49 0.49
C MET A 107 5.87 0.51 1.62
N ALA A 108 7.09 -0.02 1.67
CA ALA A 108 7.57 -0.66 2.89
C ALA A 108 8.57 0.27 3.58
N LEU A 109 8.41 0.44 4.89
CA LEU A 109 9.18 1.39 5.69
C LEU A 109 9.75 0.70 6.93
N PRO A 110 10.89 1.14 7.47
CA PRO A 110 11.26 0.74 8.82
C PRO A 110 10.11 1.05 9.79
N VAL A 111 9.71 0.08 10.62
CA VAL A 111 8.54 0.17 11.51
C VAL A 111 8.55 1.48 12.32
N SER A 112 9.72 1.86 12.86
CA SER A 112 9.89 3.10 13.63
C SER A 112 9.67 4.39 12.84
N LYS A 113 9.53 4.32 11.51
CA LYS A 113 9.38 5.47 10.61
C LYS A 113 7.96 5.62 10.06
N VAL A 114 7.11 4.60 10.16
CA VAL A 114 5.79 4.58 9.53
C VAL A 114 4.92 5.76 9.96
N LEU A 115 4.80 6.03 11.25
CA LEU A 115 3.95 7.11 11.74
C LEU A 115 4.49 8.50 11.41
N ASP A 116 5.81 8.70 11.45
CA ASP A 116 6.45 9.95 11.03
C ASP A 116 6.29 10.16 9.51
N TYR A 117 6.49 9.12 8.72
CA TYR A 117 6.27 9.14 7.28
C TYR A 117 4.83 9.58 6.94
N ARG A 118 3.83 8.97 7.58
CA ARG A 118 2.42 9.33 7.40
C ARG A 118 2.20 10.84 7.63
N LYS A 119 2.66 11.38 8.79
CA LYS A 119 2.51 12.80 9.13
C LYS A 119 3.16 13.71 8.08
N ARG A 120 4.33 13.33 7.58
CA ARG A 120 5.03 14.12 6.55
C ARG A 120 4.34 14.03 5.18
N CYS A 121 3.72 12.90 4.84
CA CYS A 121 2.89 12.79 3.63
C CYS A 121 1.70 13.73 3.67
N ASP A 122 1.01 13.85 4.81
CA ASP A 122 -0.09 14.81 4.97
C ASP A 122 0.36 16.26 4.71
N LEU A 123 1.56 16.63 5.16
CA LEU A 123 2.13 17.96 4.91
C LEU A 123 2.47 18.16 3.42
N ILE A 124 3.01 17.16 2.74
CA ILE A 124 3.31 17.22 1.29
C ILE A 124 2.01 17.44 0.49
N MET A 125 0.93 16.76 0.87
CA MET A 125 -0.34 16.84 0.14
C MET A 125 -1.16 18.08 0.46
N ALA A 126 -0.86 18.79 1.55
CA ALA A 126 -1.60 19.96 1.95
C ALA A 126 -1.67 21.03 0.83
N GLY A 127 -2.87 21.43 0.46
CA GLY A 127 -3.09 22.47 -0.57
C GLY A 127 -2.85 22.04 -2.02
N THR A 128 -2.50 20.77 -2.29
CA THR A 128 -2.23 20.30 -3.65
C THR A 128 -3.50 19.87 -4.43
N GLY A 129 -4.62 19.69 -3.76
CA GLY A 129 -5.84 19.12 -4.33
C GLY A 129 -5.83 17.58 -4.33
N VAL A 130 -4.82 16.96 -3.70
CA VAL A 130 -4.71 15.53 -3.46
C VAL A 130 -4.92 15.25 -1.98
N LYS A 131 -5.74 14.27 -1.64
CA LYS A 131 -5.91 13.78 -0.27
C LYS A 131 -5.74 12.27 -0.20
N VAL A 132 -5.42 11.78 0.98
CA VAL A 132 -5.53 10.35 1.26
C VAL A 132 -6.97 10.03 1.62
N ALA A 133 -7.56 9.09 0.91
CA ALA A 133 -8.89 8.57 1.17
C ALA A 133 -8.85 7.30 2.03
N GLU A 134 -7.70 6.62 2.05
CA GLU A 134 -7.47 5.42 2.85
C GLU A 134 -5.99 5.33 3.20
N TYR A 135 -5.70 5.13 4.48
CA TYR A 135 -4.43 4.61 4.97
C TYR A 135 -4.59 3.17 5.36
N SER A 136 -3.62 2.31 5.01
CA SER A 136 -3.70 0.91 5.40
C SER A 136 -2.32 0.28 5.69
N LEU A 137 -2.35 -0.77 6.53
CA LEU A 137 -1.23 -1.70 6.74
C LEU A 137 -1.72 -3.09 6.37
N TRP A 138 -1.01 -3.78 5.50
CA TRP A 138 -1.37 -5.12 5.06
C TRP A 138 -0.35 -6.16 5.51
N SER A 139 -0.82 -7.11 6.29
CA SER A 139 -0.06 -8.26 6.80
C SER A 139 1.01 -7.93 7.84
N ARG A 140 1.65 -6.76 7.78
CA ARG A 140 2.77 -6.37 8.64
C ARG A 140 2.82 -4.86 8.87
N PRO A 141 3.32 -4.39 10.02
CA PRO A 141 3.36 -2.96 10.33
C PRO A 141 4.28 -2.12 9.42
N GLU A 142 5.28 -2.75 8.78
CA GLU A 142 6.15 -2.08 7.80
C GLU A 142 5.52 -1.89 6.43
N LEU A 143 4.44 -2.62 6.09
CA LEU A 143 3.79 -2.57 4.77
C LEU A 143 2.68 -1.52 4.76
N PHE A 144 3.08 -0.30 4.49
CA PHE A 144 2.21 0.87 4.55
C PHE A 144 1.66 1.23 3.16
N SER A 145 0.37 1.51 3.10
CA SER A 145 -0.30 1.86 1.85
C SER A 145 -1.17 3.09 2.02
N MET A 146 -1.38 3.83 0.93
CA MET A 146 -2.31 4.96 0.89
C MET A 146 -3.03 5.03 -0.44
N MET A 147 -4.32 5.30 -0.41
CA MET A 147 -5.13 5.58 -1.59
C MET A 147 -5.32 7.09 -1.75
N LEU A 148 -4.84 7.63 -2.84
CA LEU A 148 -4.93 9.05 -3.18
C LEU A 148 -6.19 9.33 -4.00
N ARG A 149 -6.91 10.41 -3.64
CA ARG A 149 -8.11 10.91 -4.35
C ARG A 149 -8.11 12.44 -4.40
N PRO A 150 -8.97 13.05 -5.24
CA PRO A 150 -9.22 14.48 -5.16
C PRO A 150 -9.72 14.89 -3.76
N ASP A 151 -9.23 15.99 -3.22
CA ASP A 151 -9.68 16.57 -1.94
C ASP A 151 -11.07 17.20 -2.08
N THR A 152 -11.35 17.73 -3.26
CA THR A 152 -12.65 18.25 -3.69
C THR A 152 -13.06 17.54 -4.98
N GLY A 153 -14.26 17.78 -5.48
CA GLY A 153 -14.72 17.22 -6.76
C GLY A 153 -13.89 17.65 -8.00
N ASP A 154 -12.85 18.48 -7.83
CA ASP A 154 -11.98 18.95 -8.91
C ASP A 154 -10.92 17.90 -9.31
N GLY A 155 -11.32 17.00 -10.17
CA GLY A 155 -10.40 16.00 -10.74
C GLY A 155 -9.34 16.60 -11.68
N VAL A 156 -9.46 17.85 -12.12
CA VAL A 156 -8.48 18.52 -13.00
C VAL A 156 -7.24 18.87 -12.19
N ARG A 157 -7.43 19.56 -11.06
CA ARG A 157 -6.34 19.91 -10.15
C ARG A 157 -5.64 18.67 -9.59
N PHE A 158 -6.40 17.68 -9.19
CA PHE A 158 -5.86 16.38 -8.76
C PHE A 158 -4.92 15.77 -9.80
N ARG A 159 -5.38 15.66 -11.06
CA ARG A 159 -4.55 15.07 -12.12
C ARG A 159 -3.31 15.91 -12.47
N ALA A 160 -3.41 17.23 -12.37
CA ALA A 160 -2.27 18.12 -12.61
C ALA A 160 -1.15 17.91 -11.58
N ASN A 161 -1.50 17.69 -10.30
CA ASN A 161 -0.52 17.63 -9.21
C ASN A 161 -0.18 16.20 -8.78
N LEU A 162 -0.95 15.19 -9.21
CA LEU A 162 -0.78 13.81 -8.75
C LEU A 162 0.63 13.27 -9.00
N ALA A 163 1.21 13.54 -10.17
CA ALA A 163 2.54 13.01 -10.50
C ALA A 163 3.62 13.56 -9.57
N GLU A 164 3.56 14.85 -9.26
CA GLU A 164 4.50 15.52 -8.37
C GLU A 164 4.32 15.02 -6.91
N VAL A 165 3.08 14.93 -6.44
CA VAL A 165 2.79 14.39 -5.10
C VAL A 165 3.30 12.96 -4.96
N VAL A 166 3.04 12.10 -5.95
CA VAL A 166 3.53 10.71 -5.95
C VAL A 166 5.05 10.67 -5.89
N GLU A 167 5.73 11.49 -6.67
CA GLU A 167 7.19 11.56 -6.66
C GLU A 167 7.73 12.02 -5.29
N GLN A 168 7.16 13.06 -4.71
CA GLN A 168 7.59 13.58 -3.41
C GLN A 168 7.38 12.55 -2.28
N VAL A 169 6.22 11.89 -2.21
CA VAL A 169 5.96 10.91 -1.14
C VAL A 169 6.80 9.65 -1.30
N LEU A 170 7.04 9.18 -2.53
CA LEU A 170 7.88 8.00 -2.75
C LEU A 170 9.37 8.30 -2.52
N THR A 171 9.84 9.48 -2.92
CA THR A 171 11.19 9.96 -2.59
C THR A 171 11.38 10.07 -1.08
N LEU A 172 10.39 10.59 -0.37
CA LEU A 172 10.40 10.63 1.09
C LEU A 172 10.51 9.22 1.71
N ALA A 173 9.78 8.22 1.16
CA ALA A 173 9.90 6.85 1.64
C ALA A 173 11.33 6.32 1.50
N GLN A 174 11.97 6.55 0.34
CA GLN A 174 13.36 6.17 0.09
C GLN A 174 14.33 6.91 1.02
N ASP A 175 14.14 8.21 1.26
CA ASP A 175 14.96 9.02 2.20
C ASP A 175 14.88 8.52 3.63
N MET A 176 13.75 7.93 4.00
CA MET A 176 13.53 7.34 5.33
C MET A 176 14.01 5.88 5.43
N GLY A 177 14.66 5.35 4.39
CA GLY A 177 15.20 3.99 4.34
C GLY A 177 14.15 2.93 3.98
N GLY A 178 13.04 3.35 3.38
CA GLY A 178 12.01 2.47 2.85
C GLY A 178 12.18 2.15 1.37
N ILE A 179 11.25 1.39 0.82
CA ILE A 179 11.11 1.08 -0.60
C ILE A 179 9.79 1.64 -1.13
N MET A 180 9.80 2.05 -2.41
CA MET A 180 8.67 2.77 -3.01
C MET A 180 7.49 1.89 -3.41
N GLU A 181 7.67 0.57 -3.54
CA GLU A 181 6.61 -0.32 -4.02
C GLU A 181 6.88 -1.79 -3.62
N TYR A 182 6.01 -2.36 -2.79
CA TYR A 182 6.12 -3.76 -2.37
C TYR A 182 5.06 -4.69 -2.99
N CYS A 183 4.02 -4.14 -3.65
CA CYS A 183 2.86 -4.90 -4.06
C CYS A 183 2.75 -5.10 -5.58
N HIS A 184 2.74 -4.01 -6.35
CA HIS A 184 2.44 -4.05 -7.79
C HIS A 184 3.67 -4.03 -8.68
N GLY A 185 4.85 -3.80 -8.11
CA GLY A 185 6.09 -3.59 -8.83
C GLY A 185 6.17 -2.22 -9.52
N VAL A 186 7.37 -1.85 -9.89
CA VAL A 186 7.74 -0.51 -10.38
C VAL A 186 7.12 -0.18 -11.74
N GLY A 187 7.10 -1.16 -12.64
CA GLY A 187 6.54 -0.99 -14.00
C GLY A 187 7.24 0.12 -14.78
N VAL A 188 6.43 0.88 -15.55
CA VAL A 188 6.85 2.08 -16.26
C VAL A 188 6.50 3.37 -15.52
N LYS A 189 5.64 3.26 -14.51
CA LYS A 189 5.15 4.42 -13.75
C LYS A 189 6.24 4.99 -12.84
N LEU A 190 6.98 4.12 -12.15
CA LEU A 190 7.93 4.45 -11.09
C LEU A 190 9.39 4.16 -11.47
N ASN A 191 9.63 3.74 -12.70
CA ASN A 191 10.94 3.32 -13.18
C ASN A 191 12.05 4.38 -12.99
N HIS A 192 11.70 5.65 -13.09
CA HIS A 192 12.65 6.78 -12.93
C HIS A 192 13.18 6.92 -11.49
N LEU A 193 12.49 6.36 -10.50
CA LEU A 193 12.93 6.36 -9.10
C LEU A 193 13.76 5.11 -8.73
N LEU A 194 13.79 4.09 -9.59
CA LEU A 194 14.36 2.79 -9.24
C LEU A 194 15.87 2.82 -9.06
N ALA A 195 16.59 3.57 -9.90
CA ALA A 195 18.04 3.70 -9.80
C ALA A 195 18.47 4.31 -8.45
N ARG A 196 17.66 5.25 -7.91
CA ARG A 196 17.88 5.85 -6.60
C ARG A 196 17.75 4.80 -5.47
N GLU A 197 16.79 3.88 -5.57
CA GLU A 197 16.55 2.84 -4.58
C GLU A 197 17.59 1.72 -4.62
N LEU A 198 17.96 1.30 -5.81
CA LEU A 198 18.84 0.14 -6.02
C LEU A 198 20.34 0.50 -6.08
N GLY A 199 20.68 1.76 -6.37
CA GLY A 199 22.07 2.17 -6.54
C GLY A 199 22.80 1.29 -7.57
N VAL A 200 23.97 0.79 -7.23
CA VAL A 200 24.80 -0.06 -8.11
C VAL A 200 24.10 -1.37 -8.53
N SER A 201 23.14 -1.84 -7.77
CA SER A 201 22.37 -3.03 -8.15
C SER A 201 21.52 -2.81 -9.41
N HIS A 202 21.13 -1.56 -9.69
CA HIS A 202 20.44 -1.21 -10.92
C HIS A 202 21.32 -1.40 -12.17
N ASP A 203 22.62 -1.13 -12.06
CA ASP A 203 23.58 -1.35 -13.15
C ASP A 203 23.73 -2.85 -13.46
N VAL A 204 23.80 -3.68 -12.42
CA VAL A 204 23.82 -5.15 -12.60
C VAL A 204 22.57 -5.64 -13.33
N ILE A 205 21.39 -5.14 -12.98
CA ILE A 205 20.13 -5.50 -13.66
C ILE A 205 20.18 -5.05 -15.13
N ARG A 206 20.74 -3.86 -15.41
CA ARG A 206 20.91 -3.35 -16.78
C ARG A 206 21.84 -4.25 -17.61
N ASP A 207 22.96 -4.66 -17.05
CA ASP A 207 23.92 -5.54 -17.73
C ASP A 207 23.30 -6.91 -18.03
N LEU A 208 22.55 -7.47 -17.08
CA LEU A 208 21.78 -8.70 -17.28
C LEU A 208 20.75 -8.52 -18.41
N LYS A 209 20.01 -7.41 -18.40
CA LYS A 209 19.03 -7.10 -19.45
C LYS A 209 19.70 -7.02 -20.81
N GLN A 210 20.81 -6.31 -20.95
CA GLN A 210 21.54 -6.18 -22.21
C GLN A 210 22.09 -7.52 -22.71
N THR A 211 22.54 -8.37 -21.80
CA THR A 211 23.06 -9.70 -22.12
C THR A 211 21.96 -10.62 -22.64
N LEU A 212 20.78 -10.62 -21.99
CA LEU A 212 19.69 -11.56 -22.30
C LEU A 212 18.76 -11.05 -23.41
N ASP A 213 18.68 -9.72 -23.58
CA ASP A 213 17.76 -9.08 -24.53
C ASP A 213 18.43 -7.88 -25.21
N PRO A 214 19.51 -8.16 -26.02
CA PRO A 214 20.33 -7.08 -26.61
C PRO A 214 19.56 -6.21 -27.61
N VAL A 215 18.42 -6.67 -28.13
CA VAL A 215 17.57 -5.89 -29.05
C VAL A 215 16.35 -5.27 -28.37
N ASN A 216 16.26 -5.40 -27.04
CA ASN A 216 15.25 -4.78 -26.16
C ASN A 216 13.79 -5.03 -26.62
N ILE A 217 13.45 -6.29 -26.90
CA ILE A 217 12.09 -6.70 -27.28
C ILE A 217 11.28 -7.24 -26.09
N MET A 218 11.95 -7.62 -24.98
CA MET A 218 11.31 -8.17 -23.79
C MET A 218 11.00 -7.04 -22.80
N ASN A 219 9.72 -6.67 -22.69
CA ASN A 219 9.25 -5.64 -21.73
C ASN A 219 10.03 -4.32 -21.79
N PRO A 220 10.16 -3.68 -22.97
CA PRO A 220 10.94 -2.45 -23.10
C PRO A 220 10.43 -1.33 -22.20
N GLY A 221 11.36 -0.58 -21.60
CA GLY A 221 11.06 0.54 -20.68
C GLY A 221 10.59 0.14 -19.28
N LYS A 222 10.47 -1.15 -18.97
CA LYS A 222 10.24 -1.59 -17.58
C LYS A 222 11.52 -1.44 -16.78
N LEU A 223 11.39 -1.09 -15.48
CA LEU A 223 12.50 -0.86 -14.57
C LEU A 223 13.50 0.24 -15.02
N GLY A 224 13.13 1.05 -16.01
CA GLY A 224 14.04 2.05 -16.60
C GLY A 224 15.08 1.47 -17.57
N LEU A 225 14.79 0.28 -18.10
CA LEU A 225 15.68 -0.49 -18.97
C LEU A 225 15.15 -0.57 -20.41
#